data_f9c2489d8c82880ed2a28026c10b6638
#
_entry.id   f9c2489d8c82880ed2a28026c10b6638
#
_cell.length_a   1.000
_cell.length_b   1.000
_cell.length_c   1.000
_cell.angle_alpha   90.00
_cell.angle_beta   90.00
_cell.angle_gamma   90.00
#
_symmetry.space_group_name_H-M   'P 1'
#
loop_
_entity.id
_entity.type
_entity.pdbx_description
1 polymer ?
#
loop_
_entity_poly.entity_id
_entity_poly.type
_entity_poly.pdbx_seq_one_letter_code
_entity_poly.pdbx_strand_id
1 'polypeptide(L)'
;QLYLWDGQALWAADPTREPDWQTTDGVETDIPFELVTGDVGLDSTEQRYLSRLTLRLDAECTSTVEVAVSYDGGAWETVASLAAQGSRRSCDLPFVPRRCGSLRLRLRGKGQITLRGLVRTIAPAKGKLWEEDASWQA
;
A
#
# COMPACT_ATOMS: atom_id res chain seq x y z
N GLN A 1 28.61 -13.59 5.74
CA GLN A 1 27.45 -14.34 5.22
C GLN A 1 26.45 -14.46 6.36
N LEU A 2 25.18 -14.08 6.14
CA LEU A 2 24.13 -14.19 7.14
C LEU A 2 23.45 -15.55 7.01
N TYR A 3 23.27 -16.23 8.14
CA TYR A 3 22.55 -17.49 8.22
C TYR A 3 21.31 -17.31 9.09
N LEU A 4 20.19 -17.88 8.65
CA LEU A 4 18.93 -17.92 9.38
C LEU A 4 18.53 -19.39 9.61
N TRP A 5 18.17 -19.72 10.86
CA TRP A 5 17.63 -21.00 11.23
C TRP A 5 16.13 -20.87 11.51
N ASP A 6 15.30 -21.63 10.80
CA ASP A 6 13.84 -21.58 10.95
C ASP A 6 13.28 -22.70 11.86
N GLY A 7 14.15 -23.49 12.45
CA GLY A 7 13.78 -24.66 13.26
C GLY A 7 13.89 -25.99 12.51
N GLN A 8 13.98 -25.98 11.19
CA GLN A 8 14.08 -27.18 10.34
C GLN A 8 15.25 -27.11 9.35
N ALA A 9 15.52 -25.94 8.81
CA ALA A 9 16.56 -25.74 7.81
C ALA A 9 17.43 -24.51 8.12
N LEU A 10 18.69 -24.59 7.68
CA LEU A 10 19.63 -23.48 7.75
C LEU A 10 19.64 -22.76 6.40
N TRP A 11 19.24 -21.50 6.41
CA TRP A 11 19.23 -20.64 5.24
C TRP A 11 20.45 -19.76 5.22
N ALA A 12 21.11 -19.67 4.08
CA ALA A 12 22.22 -18.75 3.88
C ALA A 12 21.78 -17.59 2.97
N ALA A 13 21.95 -16.36 3.44
CA ALA A 13 21.76 -15.21 2.58
C ALA A 13 22.94 -15.11 1.60
N ASP A 14 22.65 -15.21 0.32
CA ASP A 14 23.61 -15.00 -0.75
C ASP A 14 23.51 -13.56 -1.24
N PRO A 15 24.47 -12.68 -0.93
CA PRO A 15 24.40 -11.28 -1.33
C PRO A 15 24.59 -11.07 -2.85
N THR A 16 24.94 -12.13 -3.58
CA THR A 16 25.13 -12.06 -5.03
C THR A 16 23.89 -12.48 -5.80
N ARG A 17 22.91 -13.07 -5.12
CA ARG A 17 21.62 -13.43 -5.70
C ARG A 17 20.58 -12.37 -5.38
N GLU A 18 19.75 -12.09 -6.34
CA GLU A 18 18.58 -11.26 -6.09
C GLU A 18 17.64 -11.96 -5.09
N PRO A 19 17.16 -11.24 -4.04
CA PRO A 19 16.76 -11.87 -2.78
C PRO A 19 15.40 -12.55 -2.77
N ASP A 20 14.67 -12.59 -3.90
CA ASP A 20 13.25 -12.95 -3.87
C ASP A 20 12.92 -14.35 -4.42
N TRP A 21 13.92 -15.23 -4.45
CA TRP A 21 13.77 -16.58 -4.99
C TRP A 21 14.03 -17.64 -3.92
N GLN A 22 13.14 -18.60 -3.83
CA GLN A 22 13.40 -19.85 -3.08
C GLN A 22 13.57 -21.01 -4.04
N THR A 23 14.48 -21.92 -3.73
CA THR A 23 14.66 -23.14 -4.49
C THR A 23 14.03 -24.30 -3.72
N THR A 24 13.02 -24.92 -4.33
CA THR A 24 12.41 -26.16 -3.82
C THR A 24 12.57 -27.21 -4.90
N ASP A 25 13.21 -28.35 -4.54
CA ASP A 25 13.47 -29.46 -5.47
C ASP A 25 14.22 -29.04 -6.75
N GLY A 26 15.14 -28.07 -6.64
CA GLY A 26 15.90 -27.55 -7.77
C GLY A 26 15.15 -26.58 -8.69
N VAL A 27 13.92 -26.22 -8.35
CA VAL A 27 13.12 -25.23 -9.07
C VAL A 27 13.11 -23.92 -8.28
N GLU A 28 13.55 -22.84 -8.91
CA GLU A 28 13.45 -21.50 -8.34
C GLU A 28 12.02 -20.97 -8.48
N THR A 29 11.44 -20.53 -7.39
CA THR A 29 10.10 -19.98 -7.34
C THR A 29 10.09 -18.63 -6.61
N ASP A 30 9.24 -17.74 -7.06
CA ASP A 30 9.05 -16.45 -6.39
C ASP A 30 8.54 -16.62 -4.97
N ILE A 31 9.12 -15.90 -4.03
CA ILE A 31 8.69 -15.90 -2.62
C ILE A 31 7.44 -15.04 -2.49
N PRO A 32 6.33 -15.57 -1.95
CA PRO A 32 5.17 -14.76 -1.65
C PRO A 32 5.47 -13.81 -0.48
N PHE A 33 5.00 -12.59 -0.58
CA PHE A 33 5.13 -11.60 0.47
C PHE A 33 3.77 -11.02 0.88
N GLU A 34 3.70 -10.55 2.12
CA GLU A 34 2.60 -9.75 2.63
C GLU A 34 3.17 -8.58 3.43
N LEU A 35 2.73 -7.38 3.09
CA LEU A 35 3.01 -6.15 3.82
C LEU A 35 1.70 -5.54 4.28
N VAL A 36 1.58 -5.28 5.58
CA VAL A 36 0.45 -4.56 6.16
C VAL A 36 0.97 -3.33 6.87
N THR A 37 0.46 -2.15 6.51
CA THR A 37 0.82 -0.92 7.22
C THR A 37 0.08 -0.84 8.56
N GLY A 38 0.64 -0.10 9.50
CA GLY A 38 -0.14 0.41 10.63
C GLY A 38 -1.26 1.36 10.16
N ASP A 39 -2.03 1.86 11.12
CA ASP A 39 -3.02 2.89 10.82
C ASP A 39 -2.32 4.16 10.35
N VAL A 40 -2.57 4.50 9.10
CA VAL A 40 -2.15 5.77 8.54
C VAL A 40 -3.25 6.78 8.85
N GLY A 41 -3.11 7.47 9.98
CA GLY A 41 -4.04 8.50 10.41
C GLY A 41 -4.09 9.65 9.41
N LEU A 42 -5.20 10.35 9.38
CA LEU A 42 -5.35 11.54 8.56
C LEU A 42 -5.04 12.82 9.36
N ASP A 43 -4.27 12.66 10.45
CA ASP A 43 -3.79 13.72 11.35
C ASP A 43 -4.93 14.64 11.88
N SER A 44 -6.11 14.05 12.07
CA SER A 44 -7.28 14.76 12.54
C SER A 44 -8.17 13.83 13.34
N THR A 45 -8.78 14.34 14.40
CA THR A 45 -9.85 13.66 15.12
C THR A 45 -11.15 13.59 14.31
N GLU A 46 -11.23 14.35 13.23
CA GLU A 46 -12.36 14.39 12.33
C GLU A 46 -12.14 13.51 11.11
N GLN A 47 -13.18 12.84 10.65
CA GLN A 47 -13.15 12.11 9.41
C GLN A 47 -12.91 13.06 8.23
N ARG A 48 -11.89 12.78 7.44
CA ARG A 48 -11.57 13.54 6.23
C ARG A 48 -11.94 12.78 4.98
N TYR A 49 -12.21 13.51 3.92
CA TYR A 49 -12.56 12.94 2.64
C TYR A 49 -11.30 12.55 1.86
N LEU A 50 -11.04 11.24 1.78
CA LEU A 50 -9.98 10.70 0.96
C LEU A 50 -10.45 10.64 -0.50
N SER A 51 -9.83 11.41 -1.39
CA SER A 51 -10.23 11.55 -2.78
C SER A 51 -9.38 10.75 -3.75
N ARG A 52 -8.10 10.54 -3.45
CA ARG A 52 -7.18 9.79 -4.30
C ARG A 52 -6.14 9.06 -3.45
N LEU A 53 -5.77 7.89 -3.92
CA LEU A 53 -4.69 7.09 -3.37
C LEU A 53 -3.79 6.63 -4.53
N THR A 54 -2.52 7.02 -4.48
CA THR A 54 -1.54 6.67 -5.51
C THR A 54 -0.43 5.85 -4.89
N LEU A 55 -0.20 4.67 -5.42
CA LEU A 55 0.89 3.79 -5.02
C LEU A 55 2.07 3.97 -5.97
N ARG A 56 3.26 4.21 -5.42
CA ARG A 56 4.51 4.26 -6.16
C ARG A 56 5.31 3.00 -5.88
N LEU A 57 5.49 2.19 -6.91
CA LEU A 57 6.26 0.96 -6.81
C LEU A 57 7.02 0.70 -8.10
N ASP A 58 8.14 0.01 -7.96
CA ASP A 58 8.86 -0.60 -9.06
C ASP A 58 8.66 -2.12 -8.92
N ALA A 59 8.32 -2.78 -10.00
CA ALA A 59 8.07 -4.22 -10.01
C ALA A 59 8.64 -4.83 -11.30
N GLU A 60 9.19 -6.01 -11.19
CA GLU A 60 9.66 -6.76 -12.35
C GLU A 60 8.52 -7.40 -13.13
N CYS A 61 8.82 -7.81 -14.38
CA CYS A 61 7.81 -8.26 -15.33
C CYS A 61 6.98 -9.46 -14.88
N THR A 62 7.52 -10.30 -13.99
CA THR A 62 6.84 -11.50 -13.46
C THR A 62 6.11 -11.26 -12.15
N SER A 63 6.30 -10.09 -11.55
CA SER A 63 5.76 -9.77 -10.25
C SER A 63 4.26 -9.50 -10.27
N THR A 64 3.58 -9.91 -9.23
CA THR A 64 2.15 -9.63 -9.03
C THR A 64 1.92 -8.99 -7.67
N VAL A 65 1.05 -7.99 -7.62
CA VAL A 65 0.67 -7.29 -6.38
C VAL A 65 -0.84 -7.15 -6.31
N GLU A 66 -1.43 -7.70 -5.26
CA GLU A 66 -2.78 -7.36 -4.85
C GLU A 66 -2.72 -6.25 -3.80
N VAL A 67 -3.52 -5.23 -3.99
CA VAL A 67 -3.64 -4.10 -3.08
C VAL A 67 -5.01 -4.10 -2.45
N ALA A 68 -5.06 -4.15 -1.13
CA ALA A 68 -6.28 -4.04 -0.36
C ALA A 68 -6.18 -2.90 0.66
N VAL A 69 -7.31 -2.29 0.94
CA VAL A 69 -7.44 -1.16 1.85
C VAL A 69 -8.45 -1.49 2.94
N SER A 70 -8.17 -1.10 4.17
CA SER A 70 -9.10 -1.15 5.30
C SER A 70 -9.28 0.27 5.83
N TYR A 71 -10.53 0.69 6.01
CA TYR A 71 -10.91 2.00 6.51
C TYR A 71 -11.41 1.86 7.94
N ASP A 72 -10.94 2.71 8.84
CA ASP A 72 -11.38 2.78 10.25
C ASP A 72 -11.40 1.41 10.97
N GLY A 73 -10.42 0.55 10.65
CA GLY A 73 -10.33 -0.79 11.21
C GLY A 73 -11.36 -1.80 10.68
N GLY A 74 -12.10 -1.44 9.62
CA GLY A 74 -13.09 -2.31 8.98
C GLY A 74 -12.49 -3.44 8.15
N ALA A 75 -13.33 -4.13 7.39
CA ALA A 75 -12.92 -5.23 6.52
C ALA A 75 -11.95 -4.77 5.43
N TRP A 76 -11.13 -5.71 4.94
CA TRP A 76 -10.25 -5.47 3.81
C TRP A 76 -11.04 -5.46 2.50
N GLU A 77 -10.87 -4.40 1.72
CA GLU A 77 -11.42 -4.25 0.39
C GLU A 77 -10.28 -4.30 -0.63
N THR A 78 -10.27 -5.30 -1.51
CA THR A 78 -9.30 -5.34 -2.62
C THR A 78 -9.63 -4.24 -3.62
N VAL A 79 -8.69 -3.34 -3.83
CA VAL A 79 -8.87 -2.17 -4.72
C VAL A 79 -8.13 -2.32 -6.04
N ALA A 80 -7.07 -3.12 -6.09
CA ALA A 80 -6.33 -3.36 -7.32
C ALA A 80 -5.62 -4.70 -7.30
N SER A 81 -5.49 -5.30 -8.49
CA SER A 81 -4.57 -6.40 -8.76
C SER A 81 -3.67 -5.96 -9.91
N LEU A 82 -2.39 -5.83 -9.62
CA LEU A 82 -1.39 -5.35 -10.55
C LEU A 82 -0.52 -6.52 -10.98
N ALA A 83 -0.61 -6.90 -12.25
CA ALA A 83 0.41 -7.72 -12.88
C ALA A 83 1.43 -6.77 -13.49
N ALA A 84 2.69 -6.89 -13.10
CA ALA A 84 3.71 -6.01 -13.60
C ALA A 84 4.01 -6.34 -15.07
N GLN A 85 3.84 -5.37 -15.91
CA GLN A 85 4.32 -5.36 -17.30
C GLN A 85 5.46 -4.34 -17.39
N GLY A 86 6.60 -4.67 -16.81
CA GLY A 86 7.75 -3.76 -16.75
C GLY A 86 7.73 -2.83 -15.51
N SER A 87 8.75 -2.02 -15.34
CA SER A 87 8.89 -1.13 -14.19
C SER A 87 7.79 -0.07 -14.18
N ARG A 88 6.81 -0.24 -13.31
CA ARG A 88 5.82 0.80 -13.04
C ARG A 88 6.29 1.67 -11.90
N ARG A 89 6.22 2.99 -12.11
CA ARG A 89 6.64 3.96 -11.10
C ARG A 89 5.49 4.55 -10.28
N SER A 90 4.27 4.53 -10.82
CA SER A 90 3.12 5.13 -10.15
C SER A 90 1.82 4.56 -10.69
N CYS A 91 0.91 4.18 -9.82
CA CYS A 91 -0.45 3.80 -10.20
C CYS A 91 -1.47 4.42 -9.24
N ASP A 92 -2.51 5.00 -9.81
CA ASP A 92 -3.68 5.43 -9.04
C ASP A 92 -4.52 4.21 -8.71
N LEU A 93 -4.84 4.04 -7.45
CA LEU A 93 -5.67 2.93 -6.98
C LEU A 93 -7.15 3.26 -7.22
N PRO A 94 -7.88 2.39 -7.92
CA PRO A 94 -9.30 2.60 -8.18
C PRO A 94 -10.13 2.25 -6.94
N PHE A 95 -10.24 3.16 -6.00
CA PHE A 95 -11.11 3.01 -4.84
C PHE A 95 -12.23 4.04 -4.88
N VAL A 96 -13.32 3.75 -4.16
CA VAL A 96 -14.43 4.69 -4.02
C VAL A 96 -14.05 5.77 -3.00
N PRO A 97 -13.97 7.05 -3.40
CA PRO A 97 -13.67 8.12 -2.46
C PRO A 97 -14.66 8.15 -1.30
N ARG A 98 -14.16 8.24 -0.07
CA ARG A 98 -15.00 8.22 1.13
C ARG A 98 -14.38 9.02 2.28
N ARG A 99 -15.18 9.27 3.31
CA ARG A 99 -14.68 9.82 4.57
C ARG A 99 -14.16 8.69 5.45
N CYS A 100 -12.99 8.90 6.04
CA CYS A 100 -12.40 8.00 7.03
C CYS A 100 -11.48 8.77 7.97
N GLY A 101 -11.30 8.25 9.17
CA GLY A 101 -10.35 8.77 10.16
C GLY A 101 -8.99 8.10 10.04
N SER A 102 -8.96 6.83 9.65
CA SER A 102 -7.73 6.08 9.45
C SER A 102 -7.82 5.15 8.23
N LEU A 103 -6.66 4.76 7.75
CA LEU A 103 -6.50 3.92 6.57
C LEU A 103 -5.37 2.93 6.83
N ARG A 104 -5.58 1.65 6.53
CA ARG A 104 -4.52 0.65 6.45
C ARG A 104 -4.42 0.09 5.04
N LEU A 105 -3.21 -0.15 4.60
CA LEU A 105 -2.91 -0.74 3.30
C LEU A 105 -2.34 -2.15 3.51
N ARG A 106 -2.77 -3.08 2.69
CA ARG A 106 -2.20 -4.41 2.60
C ARG A 106 -1.77 -4.67 1.16
N LEU A 107 -0.51 -5.06 1.01
CA LEU A 107 0.07 -5.50 -0.25
C LEU A 107 0.37 -6.98 -0.12
N ARG A 108 -0.14 -7.79 -1.03
CA ARG A 108 0.18 -9.20 -1.15
C ARG A 108 0.65 -9.48 -2.56
N GLY A 109 1.64 -10.34 -2.69
CA GLY A 109 2.12 -10.65 -4.03
C GLY A 109 3.27 -11.63 -4.04
N LYS A 110 3.91 -11.70 -5.18
CA LYS A 110 5.12 -12.49 -5.39
C LYS A 110 6.01 -11.79 -6.41
N GLY A 111 7.30 -12.15 -6.39
CA GLY A 111 8.33 -11.56 -7.24
C GLY A 111 8.94 -10.29 -6.65
N GLN A 112 9.87 -9.70 -7.38
CA GLN A 112 10.64 -8.56 -6.91
C GLN A 112 9.84 -7.26 -7.02
N ILE A 113 9.63 -6.61 -5.87
CA ILE A 113 8.87 -5.37 -5.78
C ILE A 113 9.56 -4.41 -4.83
N THR A 114 9.76 -3.19 -5.28
CA THR A 114 10.24 -2.10 -4.44
C THR A 114 9.13 -1.08 -4.22
N LEU A 115 8.65 -0.96 -2.99
CA LEU A 115 7.69 0.07 -2.61
C LEU A 115 8.42 1.42 -2.43
N ARG A 116 8.09 2.40 -3.26
CA ARG A 116 8.66 3.75 -3.20
C ARG A 116 7.87 4.71 -2.33
N GLY A 117 6.57 4.50 -2.24
CA GLY A 117 5.72 5.34 -1.41
C GLY A 117 4.23 5.22 -1.68
N LEU A 118 3.48 5.77 -0.77
CA LEU A 118 2.03 5.92 -0.86
C LEU A 118 1.69 7.40 -0.78
N VAL A 119 1.00 7.90 -1.78
CA VAL A 119 0.51 9.29 -1.83
C VAL A 119 -0.99 9.28 -1.66
N ARG A 120 -1.48 10.04 -0.70
CA ARG A 120 -2.90 10.24 -0.46
C ARG A 120 -3.29 11.69 -0.75
N THR A 121 -4.41 11.87 -1.40
CA THR A 121 -5.01 13.20 -1.59
C THR A 121 -6.25 13.31 -0.73
N ILE A 122 -6.23 14.26 0.18
CA ILE A 122 -7.34 14.55 1.09
C ILE A 122 -7.99 15.81 0.57
N ALA A 123 -9.29 15.74 0.25
CA ALA A 123 -10.03 16.95 -0.02
C ALA A 123 -10.20 17.72 1.30
N PRO A 124 -10.01 19.05 1.28
CA PRO A 124 -10.32 19.86 2.44
C PRO A 124 -11.77 19.58 2.81
N ALA A 125 -12.04 19.41 4.11
CA ALA A 125 -13.40 19.51 4.57
C ALA A 125 -13.93 20.82 3.96
N LYS A 126 -15.01 20.75 3.19
CA LYS A 126 -15.72 21.99 2.84
C LYS A 126 -16.05 22.60 4.18
N GLY A 127 -15.27 23.60 4.57
CA GLY A 127 -15.65 24.45 5.67
C GLY A 127 -17.08 24.85 5.32
N LYS A 128 -18.00 24.68 6.24
CA LYS A 128 -19.19 25.52 6.16
C LYS A 128 -18.61 26.89 6.00
N LEU A 129 -18.74 27.47 4.83
CA LEU A 129 -18.76 28.89 4.69
C LEU A 129 -19.94 29.31 5.58
N TRP A 130 -19.65 29.52 6.84
CA TRP A 130 -20.48 30.43 7.62
C TRP A 130 -20.22 31.75 6.92
N GLU A 131 -21.19 32.09 6.12
CA GLU A 131 -21.31 33.48 5.70
C GLU A 131 -21.35 34.36 6.96
N GLU A 132 -20.18 34.75 7.38
CA GLU A 132 -20.03 35.94 8.23
C GLU A 132 -20.23 37.19 7.41
N ASP A 133 -21.29 37.22 6.65
CA ASP A 133 -21.81 38.42 6.02
C ASP A 133 -23.21 38.77 6.54
N ALA A 134 -23.42 38.56 7.81
CA ALA A 134 -24.44 39.30 8.50
C ALA A 134 -23.79 40.59 8.97
N SER A 135 -23.52 41.49 8.05
CA SER A 135 -23.33 42.90 8.36
C SER A 135 -24.62 43.42 9.01
N TRP A 136 -24.65 43.35 10.32
CA TRP A 136 -25.63 44.09 11.09
C TRP A 136 -25.26 45.57 10.98
N GLN A 137 -25.78 46.21 9.97
CA GLN A 137 -25.90 47.67 9.99
C GLN A 137 -27.20 47.99 10.74
N ALA A 138 -26.98 48.45 11.95
CA ALA A 138 -28.02 49.13 12.71
C ALA A 138 -28.26 50.51 12.14
#